data_afc51008ecce4575bf26783888fd31e6
#
_entry.id   afc51008ecce4575bf26783888fd31e6
#
_cell.length_a   1.000
_cell.length_b   1.000
_cell.length_c   1.000
_cell.angle_alpha   90.00
_cell.angle_beta   90.00
_cell.angle_gamma   90.00
#
_symmetry.space_group_name_H-M   'P 1'
#
loop_
_entity.id
_entity.type
_entity.pdbx_description
1 polymer ?
#
loop_
_entity_poly.entity_id
_entity_poly.type
_entity_poly.pdbx_seq_one_letter_code
_entity_poly.pdbx_strand_id
1 'polypeptide(L)'
;MKERLDVLLVKRNLAASREKAKAIIMSGIVYVDGQKEDKAGTTFPEEAMIEVRGHTLPYVSRGGLKLEKAIKNFDVNVEGKVCTDVGSSTGGFTDCMLQNGAVKVFAIDVGRGQLDWKLRQDPRVVCMLSLIHI
;
A
#
# COMPACT_ATOMS: atom_id res chain seq x y z
N MET A 1 -29.74 -14.95 4.45
CA MET A 1 -28.57 -15.64 4.99
C MET A 1 -27.46 -14.65 5.32
N LYS A 2 -26.77 -14.87 6.43
CA LYS A 2 -25.66 -14.01 6.80
C LYS A 2 -24.35 -14.55 6.24
N GLU A 3 -23.48 -13.67 5.86
CA GLU A 3 -22.18 -14.01 5.32
C GLU A 3 -21.10 -13.14 5.96
N ARG A 4 -19.86 -13.63 6.02
CA ARG A 4 -18.74 -12.87 6.55
C ARG A 4 -18.47 -11.64 5.70
N LEU A 5 -18.06 -10.55 6.35
CA LEU A 5 -17.80 -9.28 5.65
C LEU A 5 -16.71 -9.43 4.60
N ASP A 6 -15.61 -10.13 4.90
CA ASP A 6 -14.55 -10.35 3.91
C ASP A 6 -15.05 -11.10 2.67
N VAL A 7 -15.91 -12.09 2.87
CA VAL A 7 -16.51 -12.84 1.76
C VAL A 7 -17.47 -11.96 0.97
N LEU A 8 -18.25 -11.12 1.64
CA LEU A 8 -19.18 -10.20 0.96
C LEU A 8 -18.43 -9.20 0.08
N LEU A 9 -17.30 -8.68 0.52
CA LEU A 9 -16.49 -7.76 -0.30
C LEU A 9 -16.02 -8.45 -1.58
N VAL A 10 -15.61 -9.70 -1.50
CA VAL A 10 -15.19 -10.45 -2.69
C VAL A 10 -16.38 -10.70 -3.62
N LYS A 11 -17.53 -11.12 -3.07
CA LYS A 11 -18.73 -11.37 -3.86
C LYS A 11 -19.22 -10.14 -4.60
N ARG A 12 -19.05 -8.96 -4.02
CA ARG A 12 -19.51 -7.69 -4.61
C ARG A 12 -18.43 -7.01 -5.46
N ASN A 13 -17.31 -7.70 -5.73
CA ASN A 13 -16.18 -7.15 -6.52
C ASN A 13 -15.57 -5.90 -5.89
N LEU A 14 -15.66 -5.74 -4.58
CA LEU A 14 -15.02 -4.65 -3.84
C LEU A 14 -13.60 -5.02 -3.42
N ALA A 15 -13.26 -6.30 -3.48
CA ALA A 15 -11.92 -6.80 -3.20
C ALA A 15 -11.62 -7.97 -4.13
N ALA A 16 -10.37 -8.12 -4.54
CA ALA A 16 -9.96 -9.17 -5.47
C ALA A 16 -9.80 -10.53 -4.78
N SER A 17 -9.55 -10.54 -3.47
CA SER A 17 -9.40 -11.77 -2.69
C SER A 17 -9.81 -11.52 -1.25
N ARG A 18 -10.00 -12.61 -0.49
CA ARG A 18 -10.34 -12.50 0.94
C ARG A 18 -9.24 -11.82 1.73
N GLU A 19 -7.98 -12.07 1.39
CA GLU A 19 -6.85 -11.42 2.06
C GLU A 19 -6.84 -9.91 1.84
N LYS A 20 -7.11 -9.49 0.61
CA LYS A 20 -7.23 -8.07 0.30
C LYS A 20 -8.45 -7.46 0.97
N ALA A 21 -9.57 -8.20 1.04
CA ALA A 21 -10.76 -7.76 1.75
C ALA A 21 -10.45 -7.53 3.23
N LYS A 22 -9.73 -8.44 3.87
CA LYS A 22 -9.32 -8.28 5.27
C LYS A 22 -8.49 -7.03 5.48
N ALA A 23 -7.52 -6.78 4.59
CA ALA A 23 -6.68 -5.59 4.66
C ALA A 23 -7.51 -4.30 4.53
N ILE A 24 -8.45 -4.27 3.59
CA ILE A 24 -9.35 -3.13 3.39
C ILE A 24 -10.20 -2.89 4.65
N ILE A 25 -10.77 -3.93 5.21
CA ILE A 25 -11.60 -3.83 6.41
C ILE A 25 -10.78 -3.33 7.60
N MET A 26 -9.60 -3.88 7.79
CA MET A 26 -8.72 -3.48 8.91
C MET A 26 -8.21 -2.04 8.77
N SER A 27 -8.18 -1.50 7.57
CA SER A 27 -7.78 -0.10 7.36
C SER A 27 -8.84 0.91 7.82
N GLY A 28 -10.04 0.44 8.15
CA GLY A 28 -11.09 1.29 8.71
C GLY A 28 -11.87 2.10 7.68
N ILE A 29 -11.88 1.68 6.43
CA ILE A 29 -12.59 2.38 5.36
C ILE A 29 -13.89 1.70 4.93
N VAL A 30 -14.24 0.56 5.55
CA VAL A 30 -15.46 -0.17 5.20
C VAL A 30 -16.59 0.19 6.16
N TYR A 31 -17.74 0.52 5.58
CA TYR A 31 -18.94 0.88 6.32
C TYR A 31 -20.08 -0.04 5.91
N VAL A 32 -20.78 -0.57 6.89
CA VAL A 32 -21.97 -1.42 6.68
C VAL A 32 -23.17 -0.73 7.28
N ASP A 33 -24.17 -0.45 6.45
CA ASP A 33 -25.38 0.28 6.85
C ASP A 33 -25.04 1.60 7.58
N GLY A 34 -23.99 2.28 7.12
CA GLY A 34 -23.56 3.56 7.65
C GLY A 34 -22.64 3.48 8.85
N GLN A 35 -22.33 2.30 9.35
CA GLN A 35 -21.45 2.11 10.52
C GLN A 35 -20.13 1.50 10.09
N LYS A 36 -19.05 2.07 10.63
CA LYS A 36 -17.69 1.58 10.37
C LYS A 36 -17.50 0.18 10.93
N GLU A 37 -16.96 -0.70 10.12
CA GLU A 37 -16.61 -2.07 10.51
C GLU A 37 -15.13 -2.33 10.26
N ASP A 38 -14.46 -2.89 11.28
CA ASP A 38 -13.04 -3.18 11.19
C ASP A 38 -12.68 -4.66 11.42
N LYS A 39 -13.70 -5.50 11.54
CA LYS A 39 -13.53 -6.94 11.77
C LYS A 39 -14.03 -7.75 10.57
N ALA A 40 -13.09 -8.42 9.91
CA ALA A 40 -13.39 -9.18 8.70
C ALA A 40 -14.35 -10.35 8.92
N GLY A 41 -14.34 -10.93 10.11
CA GLY A 41 -15.16 -12.10 10.42
C GLY A 41 -16.58 -11.82 10.85
N THR A 42 -16.96 -10.55 11.03
CA THR A 42 -18.33 -10.19 11.40
C THR A 42 -19.28 -10.55 10.27
N THR A 43 -20.42 -11.14 10.61
CA THR A 43 -21.41 -11.55 9.61
C THR A 43 -22.50 -10.52 9.45
N PHE A 44 -22.95 -10.37 8.20
CA PHE A 44 -24.02 -9.46 7.83
C PHE A 44 -24.99 -10.12 6.85
N PRO A 45 -26.24 -9.65 6.77
CA PRO A 45 -27.15 -10.11 5.72
C PRO A 45 -26.56 -9.83 4.33
N GLU A 46 -26.83 -10.70 3.39
CA GLU A 46 -26.31 -10.53 2.01
C GLU A 46 -26.78 -9.23 1.36
N GLU A 47 -27.92 -8.71 1.76
CA GLU A 47 -28.49 -7.46 1.26
C GLU A 47 -28.00 -6.22 2.00
N ALA A 48 -27.13 -6.36 3.00
CA ALA A 48 -26.59 -5.21 3.74
C ALA A 48 -25.90 -4.21 2.79
N MET A 49 -26.05 -2.93 3.07
CA MET A 49 -25.41 -1.88 2.28
C MET A 49 -23.96 -1.72 2.70
N ILE A 50 -23.06 -2.10 1.83
CA ILE A 50 -21.61 -2.03 2.09
C ILE A 50 -21.01 -0.92 1.26
N GLU A 51 -20.29 -0.02 1.91
CA GLU A 51 -19.55 1.06 1.27
C GLU A 51 -18.08 0.98 1.65
N VAL A 52 -17.21 1.18 0.66
CA VAL A 52 -15.79 1.39 0.90
C VAL A 52 -15.53 2.86 0.71
N ARG A 53 -15.28 3.58 1.82
CA ARG A 53 -15.05 5.01 1.81
C ARG A 53 -13.56 5.29 1.85
N GLY A 54 -13.04 5.85 0.76
CA GLY A 54 -11.63 6.12 0.63
C GLY A 54 -10.95 5.11 -0.27
N HIS A 55 -9.67 5.25 -0.40
CA HIS A 55 -8.86 4.40 -1.25
C HIS A 55 -8.01 3.46 -0.43
N THR A 56 -7.82 2.23 -0.92
CA THR A 56 -6.77 1.38 -0.41
C THR A 56 -5.44 2.10 -0.59
N LEU A 57 -4.52 1.87 0.34
CA LEU A 57 -3.21 2.49 0.25
C LEU A 57 -2.54 2.06 -1.06
N PRO A 58 -2.22 3.00 -2.00
CA PRO A 58 -1.65 2.63 -3.29
C PRO A 58 -0.18 2.25 -3.23
N TYR A 59 0.46 2.43 -2.08
CA TYR A 59 1.87 2.18 -1.86
C TYR A 59 2.06 1.15 -0.75
N VAL A 60 3.26 0.55 -0.68
CA VAL A 60 3.58 -0.46 0.33
C VAL A 60 3.56 0.08 1.76
N SER A 61 3.60 1.40 1.93
CA SER A 61 3.46 2.04 3.23
C SER A 61 2.95 3.47 3.09
N ARG A 62 2.55 4.08 4.21
CA ARG A 62 2.05 5.45 4.23
C ARG A 62 3.09 6.49 3.80
N GLY A 63 4.38 6.16 3.91
CA GLY A 63 5.45 7.04 3.44
C GLY A 63 5.28 7.44 1.99
N GLY A 64 4.76 6.55 1.14
CA GLY A 64 4.51 6.85 -0.26
C GLY A 64 3.51 7.99 -0.46
N LEU A 65 2.53 8.13 0.42
CA LEU A 65 1.57 9.23 0.36
C LEU A 65 2.23 10.58 0.63
N LYS A 66 3.20 10.60 1.54
CA LYS A 66 3.94 11.82 1.85
C LYS A 66 4.75 12.29 0.64
N LEU A 67 5.43 11.37 -0.01
CA LEU A 67 6.22 11.69 -1.20
C LEU A 67 5.32 12.09 -2.37
N GLU A 68 4.20 11.40 -2.56
CA GLU A 68 3.22 11.76 -3.58
C GLU A 68 2.78 13.21 -3.43
N LYS A 69 2.47 13.62 -2.21
CA LYS A 69 2.06 15.00 -1.92
C LYS A 69 3.19 15.98 -2.21
N ALA A 70 4.42 15.64 -1.86
CA ALA A 70 5.58 16.50 -2.14
C ALA A 70 5.82 16.64 -3.64
N ILE A 71 5.70 15.56 -4.39
CA ILE A 71 5.84 15.59 -5.86
C ILE A 71 4.84 16.55 -6.48
N LYS A 72 3.58 16.47 -6.03
CA LYS A 72 2.53 17.33 -6.55
C LYS A 72 2.69 18.79 -6.16
N ASN A 73 3.08 19.06 -4.91
CA ASN A 73 3.13 20.41 -4.38
C ASN A 73 4.39 21.18 -4.75
N PHE A 74 5.50 20.48 -5.04
CA PHE A 74 6.79 21.10 -5.32
C PHE A 74 7.28 20.88 -6.75
N ASP A 75 6.38 20.40 -7.63
CA ASP A 75 6.71 20.17 -9.04
C ASP A 75 7.94 19.29 -9.24
N VAL A 76 8.12 18.29 -8.39
CA VAL A 76 9.22 17.34 -8.53
C VAL A 76 8.84 16.30 -9.58
N ASN A 77 9.72 16.08 -10.55
CA ASN A 77 9.53 15.07 -11.58
C ASN A 77 10.60 13.99 -11.47
N VAL A 78 10.18 12.76 -11.19
CA VAL A 78 11.08 11.60 -11.10
C VAL A 78 11.03 10.71 -12.34
N GLU A 79 10.15 11.01 -13.28
CA GLU A 79 9.99 10.21 -14.49
C GLU A 79 11.31 10.13 -15.28
N GLY A 80 11.70 8.91 -15.63
CA GLY A 80 12.94 8.66 -16.37
C GLY A 80 14.22 8.85 -15.57
N LYS A 81 14.12 9.10 -14.26
CA LYS A 81 15.29 9.41 -13.43
C LYS A 81 15.74 8.23 -12.60
N VAL A 82 17.02 8.28 -12.24
CA VAL A 82 17.63 7.37 -11.27
C VAL A 82 17.55 8.06 -9.90
N CYS A 83 16.93 7.39 -8.94
CA CYS A 83 16.71 7.96 -7.62
C CYS A 83 17.41 7.15 -6.54
N THR A 84 17.68 7.80 -5.41
CA THR A 84 18.24 7.15 -4.23
C THR A 84 17.29 7.39 -3.05
N ASP A 85 16.91 6.33 -2.37
CA ASP A 85 16.04 6.39 -1.20
C ASP A 85 16.88 6.01 0.03
N VAL A 86 17.35 7.02 0.76
CA VAL A 86 18.17 6.83 1.97
C VAL A 86 17.24 6.62 3.17
N GLY A 87 17.42 5.52 3.88
CA GLY A 87 16.51 5.15 4.94
C GLY A 87 15.21 4.59 4.39
N SER A 88 15.31 3.70 3.40
CA SER A 88 14.15 3.22 2.63
C SER A 88 13.10 2.49 3.46
N SER A 89 13.49 1.86 4.57
CA SER A 89 12.57 1.11 5.42
C SER A 89 11.72 0.12 4.60
N THR A 90 10.40 0.14 4.73
CA THR A 90 9.51 -0.74 3.96
C THR A 90 9.42 -0.36 2.48
N GLY A 91 9.80 0.86 2.12
CA GLY A 91 9.91 1.26 0.73
C GLY A 91 8.78 2.13 0.21
N GLY A 92 8.06 2.83 1.07
CA GLY A 92 6.97 3.71 0.62
C GLY A 92 7.44 4.76 -0.38
N PHE A 93 8.57 5.41 -0.12
CA PHE A 93 9.15 6.39 -1.05
C PHE A 93 9.62 5.72 -2.34
N THR A 94 10.32 4.59 -2.24
CA THR A 94 10.77 3.83 -3.40
C THR A 94 9.59 3.45 -4.29
N ASP A 95 8.53 2.91 -3.70
CA ASP A 95 7.32 2.52 -4.41
C ASP A 95 6.69 3.72 -5.13
N CYS A 96 6.58 4.85 -4.43
CA CYS A 96 6.02 6.08 -5.00
C CYS A 96 6.85 6.56 -6.20
N MET A 97 8.18 6.56 -6.08
CA MET A 97 9.05 6.97 -7.18
C MET A 97 8.91 6.07 -8.40
N LEU A 98 8.83 4.75 -8.19
CA LEU A 98 8.62 3.80 -9.28
C LEU A 98 7.28 4.01 -9.97
N GLN A 99 6.22 4.23 -9.20
CA GLN A 99 4.89 4.46 -9.77
C GLN A 99 4.81 5.80 -10.52
N ASN A 100 5.69 6.73 -10.22
CA ASN A 100 5.79 8.02 -10.93
C ASN A 100 6.82 7.99 -12.05
N GLY A 101 7.32 6.83 -12.43
CA GLY A 101 8.12 6.65 -13.63
C GLY A 101 9.61 6.64 -13.45
N ALA A 102 10.14 6.56 -12.23
CA ALA A 102 11.58 6.40 -12.03
C ALA A 102 12.08 5.12 -12.72
N VAL A 103 13.20 5.21 -13.40
CA VAL A 103 13.74 4.05 -14.13
C VAL A 103 14.60 3.17 -13.25
N LYS A 104 15.11 3.71 -12.14
CA LYS A 104 15.92 2.97 -11.18
C LYS A 104 15.90 3.66 -9.83
N VAL A 105 15.81 2.87 -8.76
CA VAL A 105 15.89 3.37 -7.39
C VAL A 105 16.90 2.56 -6.60
N PHE A 106 17.87 3.24 -6.00
CA PHE A 106 18.77 2.65 -5.02
C PHE A 106 18.14 2.80 -3.64
N ALA A 107 17.65 1.71 -3.09
CA ALA A 107 17.03 1.71 -1.77
C ALA A 107 18.09 1.32 -0.72
N ILE A 108 18.49 2.29 0.09
CA ILE A 108 19.56 2.16 1.07
C ILE A 108 18.97 2.18 2.47
N ASP A 109 19.24 1.15 3.27
CA ASP A 109 18.81 1.10 4.65
C ASP A 109 19.81 0.34 5.50
N VAL A 110 19.84 0.67 6.79
CA VAL A 110 20.63 -0.04 7.79
C VAL A 110 19.86 -1.22 8.40
N GLY A 111 18.54 -1.26 8.21
CA GLY A 111 17.69 -2.32 8.71
C GLY A 111 17.81 -3.60 7.93
N ARG A 112 17.47 -4.72 8.57
CA ARG A 112 17.52 -6.03 7.93
C ARG A 112 16.16 -6.37 7.31
N GLY A 113 16.15 -6.57 6.01
CA GLY A 113 15.01 -7.15 5.34
C GLY A 113 13.70 -6.40 5.48
N GLN A 114 13.74 -5.08 5.69
CA GLN A 114 12.53 -4.29 5.89
C GLN A 114 11.84 -3.91 4.57
N LEU A 115 12.59 -3.89 3.48
CA LEU A 115 12.01 -3.51 2.20
C LEU A 115 10.95 -4.54 1.78
N ASP A 116 9.79 -4.05 1.36
CA ASP A 116 8.69 -4.90 0.93
C ASP A 116 9.13 -5.86 -0.17
N TRP A 117 8.68 -7.11 -0.09
CA TRP A 117 9.07 -8.17 -1.01
C TRP A 117 8.81 -7.82 -2.48
N LYS A 118 7.70 -7.17 -2.75
CA LYS A 118 7.34 -6.71 -4.08
C LYS A 118 8.42 -5.80 -4.67
N LEU A 119 8.96 -4.90 -3.85
CA LEU A 119 10.01 -3.98 -4.28
C LEU A 119 11.35 -4.68 -4.47
N ARG A 120 11.65 -5.67 -3.63
CA ARG A 120 12.89 -6.45 -3.76
C ARG A 120 12.94 -7.21 -5.08
N GLN A 121 11.79 -7.62 -5.59
CA GLN A 121 11.70 -8.34 -6.84
C GLN A 121 11.67 -7.44 -8.07
N ASP A 122 11.48 -6.15 -7.89
CA ASP A 122 11.42 -5.20 -9.01
C ASP A 122 12.82 -4.98 -9.58
N PRO A 123 13.04 -5.24 -10.88
CA PRO A 123 14.37 -5.08 -11.49
C PRO A 123 14.89 -3.65 -11.48
N ARG A 124 14.01 -2.67 -11.25
CA ARG A 124 14.42 -1.27 -11.15
C ARG A 124 14.97 -0.92 -9.77
N VAL A 125 14.80 -1.79 -8.79
CA VAL A 125 15.22 -1.52 -7.42
C VAL A 125 16.54 -2.23 -7.14
N VAL A 126 17.52 -1.46 -6.65
CA VAL A 126 18.78 -1.99 -6.13
C VAL A 126 18.74 -1.82 -4.62
N CYS A 127 18.61 -2.93 -3.91
CA CYS A 127 18.56 -2.93 -2.47
C CYS A 127 19.99 -2.95 -1.90
N MET A 128 20.33 -1.93 -1.12
CA MET A 128 21.65 -1.82 -0.49
C MET A 128 21.46 -1.79 1.02
N LEU A 129 21.90 -2.86 1.66
CA LEU A 129 21.73 -3.02 3.11
C LEU A 129 23.01 -2.69 3.85
N SER A 130 22.86 -1.95 4.94
CA SER A 130 23.89 -1.83 5.98
C SER A 130 25.27 -1.46 5.49
N LEU A 131 25.36 -0.43 4.69
CA LEU A 131 26.63 -0.01 4.16
C LEU A 131 27.41 0.94 5.06
N ILE A 132 26.87 1.21 6.22
CA ILE A 132 27.52 2.15 7.14
C ILE A 132 28.26 1.38 8.21
N HIS A 133 29.17 0.58 7.77
CA HIS A 133 30.22 0.09 8.64
C HIS A 133 31.42 0.97 8.48
N ILE A 134 31.30 2.03 9.06
CA ILE A 134 32.42 2.89 9.03
C ILE A 134 33.00 2.90 10.41
#